data_1c4f34e0609a1c345315c2d4fedfad1e
#
_entry.id   1c4f34e0609a1c345315c2d4fedfad1e
#
_cell.length_a   1.000
_cell.length_b   1.000
_cell.length_c   1.000
_cell.angle_alpha   90.00
_cell.angle_beta   90.00
_cell.angle_gamma   90.00
#
_symmetry.space_group_name_H-M   'P 1'
#
loop_
_entity.id
_entity.type
_entity.pdbx_description
1 polymer ?
#
loop_
_entity_poly.entity_id
_entity_poly.type
_entity_poly.pdbx_seq_one_letter_code
_entity_poly.pdbx_strand_id
1 'polypeptide(L)'
;MRTMGSMLGSPLVPGNRVETLVNGDEIFPAMLAALNSARRTITFEMYIYWSGSVGKAFADVLSERARAGVKVHVLVDGIGSEKIEEAYIQEMGAAGVQVRRYNPPRLYTIDRVNNRTHRKLVIVDGAVAFTGGVGIADQWSGNAQDPSHWRDTHFRLEGPAVAYMQAAFMPPPS
;
A
#
# COMPACT_ATOMS: atom_id res chain seq x y z
N MET A 1 11.60 -28.61 4.86
CA MET A 1 11.02 -27.33 5.31
C MET A 1 11.87 -26.52 6.31
N ARG A 2 12.68 -27.15 7.18
CA ARG A 2 13.57 -26.42 8.12
C ARG A 2 14.68 -25.60 7.45
N THR A 3 15.13 -26.00 6.28
CA THR A 3 16.27 -25.38 5.58
C THR A 3 15.94 -24.01 5.02
N MET A 4 14.71 -23.76 4.55
CA MET A 4 14.33 -22.44 3.97
C MET A 4 14.20 -21.36 5.06
N GLY A 5 13.65 -21.69 6.23
CA GLY A 5 13.53 -20.71 7.33
C GLY A 5 14.89 -20.23 7.85
N SER A 6 15.91 -21.11 7.89
CA SER A 6 17.26 -20.74 8.30
C SER A 6 18.00 -19.90 7.24
N MET A 7 17.71 -20.09 5.95
CA MET A 7 18.33 -19.31 4.86
C MET A 7 17.72 -17.92 4.71
N LEU A 8 16.41 -17.77 5.00
CA LEU A 8 15.69 -16.49 4.82
C LEU A 8 15.70 -15.61 6.07
N GLY A 9 16.23 -16.11 7.20
CA GLY A 9 16.25 -15.38 8.49
C GLY A 9 14.86 -15.11 9.08
N SER A 10 13.79 -15.63 8.45
CA SER A 10 12.42 -15.48 8.92
C SER A 10 11.80 -16.85 9.19
N PRO A 11 11.15 -17.07 10.33
CA PRO A 11 10.52 -18.34 10.63
C PRO A 11 9.33 -18.62 9.70
N LEU A 12 9.12 -19.89 9.36
CA LEU A 12 7.88 -20.32 8.73
C LEU A 12 6.78 -20.30 9.80
N VAL A 13 5.78 -19.46 9.59
CA VAL A 13 4.70 -19.23 10.55
C VAL A 13 3.42 -19.89 10.05
N PRO A 14 2.89 -20.91 10.74
CA PRO A 14 1.63 -21.53 10.38
C PRO A 14 0.42 -20.68 10.83
N GLY A 15 -0.78 -21.07 10.37
CA GLY A 15 -2.03 -20.45 10.80
C GLY A 15 -2.40 -19.18 10.03
N ASN A 16 -1.82 -18.99 8.84
CA ASN A 16 -2.19 -17.89 7.95
C ASN A 16 -3.27 -18.33 6.96
N ARG A 17 -4.17 -17.41 6.64
CA ARG A 17 -5.08 -17.48 5.49
C ARG A 17 -4.57 -16.54 4.41
N VAL A 18 -4.47 -17.05 3.18
CA VAL A 18 -4.08 -16.28 2.00
C VAL A 18 -5.18 -16.44 0.96
N GLU A 19 -5.66 -15.31 0.49
CA GLU A 19 -6.64 -15.20 -0.59
C GLU A 19 -5.97 -14.52 -1.78
N THR A 20 -6.15 -15.09 -2.96
CA THR A 20 -5.65 -14.50 -4.21
C THR A 20 -6.74 -13.64 -4.82
N LEU A 21 -6.39 -12.41 -5.17
CA LEU A 21 -7.26 -11.44 -5.82
C LEU A 21 -6.67 -11.13 -7.20
N VAL A 22 -7.51 -11.16 -8.22
CA VAL A 22 -7.07 -10.98 -9.62
C VAL A 22 -7.72 -9.73 -10.20
N ASN A 23 -6.88 -8.86 -10.75
CA ASN A 23 -7.26 -7.60 -11.40
C ASN A 23 -8.01 -6.60 -10.48
N GLY A 24 -8.22 -5.40 -10.96
CA GLY A 24 -8.79 -4.30 -10.19
C GLY A 24 -10.18 -4.57 -9.65
N ASP A 25 -11.00 -5.32 -10.39
CA ASP A 25 -12.38 -5.65 -10.01
C ASP A 25 -12.48 -6.45 -8.71
N GLU A 26 -11.48 -7.26 -8.38
CA GLU A 26 -11.41 -7.98 -7.11
C GLU A 26 -10.56 -7.22 -6.09
N ILE A 27 -9.42 -6.66 -6.53
CA ILE A 27 -8.40 -6.10 -5.65
C ILE A 27 -8.88 -4.82 -4.96
N PHE A 28 -9.35 -3.83 -5.73
CA PHE A 28 -9.69 -2.53 -5.17
C PHE A 28 -10.91 -2.57 -4.23
N PRO A 29 -12.01 -3.26 -4.56
CA PRO A 29 -13.12 -3.40 -3.61
C PRO A 29 -12.71 -4.09 -2.31
N ALA A 30 -11.88 -5.16 -2.38
CA ALA A 30 -11.40 -5.85 -1.20
C ALA A 30 -10.54 -4.95 -0.31
N MET A 31 -9.61 -4.18 -0.91
CA MET A 31 -8.77 -3.24 -0.18
C MET A 31 -9.58 -2.10 0.43
N LEU A 32 -10.47 -1.47 -0.33
CA LEU A 32 -11.32 -0.38 0.14
C LEU A 32 -12.27 -0.85 1.26
N ALA A 33 -12.85 -2.04 1.15
CA ALA A 33 -13.68 -2.62 2.20
C ALA A 33 -12.89 -2.83 3.51
N ALA A 34 -11.67 -3.35 3.41
CA ALA A 34 -10.79 -3.52 4.57
C ALA A 34 -10.41 -2.18 5.19
N LEU A 35 -10.01 -1.18 4.39
CA LEU A 35 -9.70 0.18 4.86
C LEU A 35 -10.89 0.81 5.56
N ASN A 36 -12.09 0.73 4.99
CA ASN A 36 -13.33 1.24 5.59
C ASN A 36 -13.65 0.59 6.94
N SER A 37 -13.26 -0.67 7.14
CA SER A 37 -13.48 -1.40 8.40
C SER A 37 -12.46 -1.07 9.49
N ALA A 38 -11.40 -0.33 9.19
CA ALA A 38 -10.32 0.01 10.12
C ALA A 38 -10.84 0.75 11.36
N ARG A 39 -10.35 0.34 12.53
CA ARG A 39 -10.74 0.92 13.83
C ARG A 39 -9.58 1.51 14.62
N ARG A 40 -8.34 1.11 14.35
CA ARG A 40 -7.17 1.51 15.13
C ARG A 40 -6.05 2.08 14.27
N THR A 41 -5.62 1.32 13.27
CA THR A 41 -4.43 1.68 12.48
C THR A 41 -4.57 1.29 11.02
N ILE A 42 -4.05 2.12 10.15
CA ILE A 42 -3.80 1.80 8.74
C ILE A 42 -2.33 2.11 8.44
N THR A 43 -1.63 1.12 7.90
CA THR A 43 -0.30 1.27 7.29
C THR A 43 -0.45 1.07 5.79
N PHE A 44 -0.04 2.04 5.02
CA PHE A 44 -0.24 2.07 3.57
C PHE A 44 1.08 2.46 2.89
N GLU A 45 1.73 1.52 2.19
CA GLU A 45 2.97 1.75 1.44
C GLU A 45 2.76 1.36 -0.02
N MET A 46 2.97 2.34 -0.93
CA MET A 46 2.79 2.14 -2.38
C MET A 46 3.94 2.73 -3.16
N TYR A 47 4.44 1.95 -4.13
CA TYR A 47 5.38 2.45 -5.12
C TYR A 47 4.68 3.41 -6.08
N ILE A 48 3.54 3.02 -6.65
CA ILE A 48 2.71 3.85 -7.53
C ILE A 48 1.44 4.24 -6.79
N TYR A 49 1.22 5.54 -6.69
CA TYR A 49 -0.04 6.16 -6.29
C TYR A 49 -0.27 7.37 -7.20
N TRP A 50 -1.15 7.22 -8.18
CA TRP A 50 -1.48 8.27 -9.13
C TRP A 50 -2.87 8.84 -8.88
N SER A 51 -3.07 10.10 -9.26
CA SER A 51 -4.40 10.70 -9.29
C SER A 51 -5.27 10.05 -10.36
N GLY A 52 -6.57 10.12 -10.17
CA GLY A 52 -7.59 9.48 -10.96
C GLY A 52 -8.72 8.97 -10.07
N SER A 53 -9.67 8.25 -10.62
CA SER A 53 -10.84 7.78 -9.89
C SER A 53 -10.47 6.79 -8.78
N VAL A 54 -9.58 5.85 -9.06
CA VAL A 54 -9.05 4.90 -8.07
C VAL A 54 -8.24 5.65 -7.00
N GLY A 55 -7.31 6.53 -7.39
CA GLY A 55 -6.52 7.33 -6.47
C GLY A 55 -7.38 8.17 -5.53
N LYS A 56 -8.43 8.81 -6.06
CA LYS A 56 -9.37 9.61 -5.26
C LYS A 56 -10.13 8.75 -4.25
N ALA A 57 -10.63 7.59 -4.65
CA ALA A 57 -11.36 6.70 -3.76
C ALA A 57 -10.50 6.25 -2.56
N PHE A 58 -9.22 5.95 -2.79
CA PHE A 58 -8.30 5.63 -1.71
C PHE A 58 -7.99 6.83 -0.81
N ALA A 59 -7.76 8.02 -1.38
CA ALA A 59 -7.53 9.25 -0.60
C ALA A 59 -8.72 9.58 0.28
N ASP A 60 -9.95 9.43 -0.23
CA ASP A 60 -11.19 9.69 0.51
C ASP A 60 -11.34 8.76 1.71
N VAL A 61 -11.17 7.45 1.50
CA VAL A 61 -11.26 6.45 2.58
C VAL A 61 -10.20 6.67 3.64
N LEU A 62 -8.94 6.90 3.25
CA LEU A 62 -7.84 7.16 4.20
C LEU A 62 -8.12 8.42 5.02
N SER A 63 -8.62 9.49 4.37
CA SER A 63 -8.99 10.75 5.03
C SER A 63 -10.17 10.57 5.98
N GLU A 64 -11.20 9.83 5.55
CA GLU A 64 -12.37 9.55 6.38
C GLU A 64 -11.99 8.76 7.64
N ARG A 65 -11.17 7.72 7.50
CA ARG A 65 -10.70 6.93 8.65
C ARG A 65 -9.85 7.75 9.61
N ALA A 66 -8.98 8.63 9.10
CA ALA A 66 -8.20 9.54 9.95
C ALA A 66 -9.11 10.49 10.73
N ARG A 67 -10.13 11.09 10.09
CA ARG A 67 -11.14 11.93 10.79
C ARG A 67 -11.92 11.13 11.84
N ALA A 68 -12.12 9.82 11.64
CA ALA A 68 -12.74 8.91 12.59
C ALA A 68 -11.81 8.47 13.75
N GLY A 69 -10.58 8.99 13.81
CA GLY A 69 -9.61 8.72 14.87
C GLY A 69 -8.69 7.51 14.62
N VAL A 70 -8.74 6.90 13.44
CA VAL A 70 -7.79 5.85 13.04
C VAL A 70 -6.42 6.48 12.80
N LYS A 71 -5.35 5.84 13.28
CA LYS A 71 -3.97 6.27 13.00
C LYS A 71 -3.58 5.81 11.61
N VAL A 72 -3.49 6.73 10.66
CA VAL A 72 -3.22 6.43 9.24
C VAL A 72 -1.82 6.91 8.87
N HIS A 73 -0.98 5.96 8.45
CA HIS A 73 0.37 6.22 7.94
C HIS A 73 0.44 5.83 6.46
N VAL A 74 0.75 6.78 5.61
CA VAL A 74 0.91 6.61 4.16
C VAL A 74 2.35 6.89 3.77
N LEU A 75 2.97 5.94 3.08
CA LEU A 75 4.29 6.08 2.48
C LEU A 75 4.18 5.84 0.98
N VAL A 76 4.51 6.85 0.18
CA VAL A 76 4.54 6.75 -1.27
C VAL A 76 5.95 6.98 -1.80
N ASP A 77 6.33 6.26 -2.85
CA ASP A 77 7.63 6.50 -3.49
C ASP A 77 7.65 7.85 -4.22
N GLY A 78 8.73 8.60 -4.08
CA GLY A 78 8.83 9.94 -4.64
C GLY A 78 8.86 10.03 -6.16
N ILE A 79 9.28 8.97 -6.86
CA ILE A 79 9.28 8.89 -8.33
C ILE A 79 8.08 8.06 -8.83
N GLY A 80 7.86 6.87 -8.27
CA GLY A 80 6.75 6.02 -8.69
C GLY A 80 5.39 6.72 -8.55
N SER A 81 5.27 7.62 -7.57
CA SER A 81 4.05 8.39 -7.30
C SER A 81 4.14 9.85 -7.76
N GLU A 82 4.95 10.17 -8.78
CA GLU A 82 5.08 11.55 -9.30
C GLU A 82 3.78 12.13 -9.87
N LYS A 83 2.86 11.25 -10.33
CA LYS A 83 1.56 11.65 -10.89
C LYS A 83 0.46 11.81 -9.84
N ILE A 84 0.79 11.73 -8.55
CA ILE A 84 -0.18 12.09 -7.51
C ILE A 84 -0.30 13.61 -7.43
N GLU A 85 -1.52 14.13 -7.50
CA GLU A 85 -1.77 15.56 -7.32
C GLU A 85 -1.50 15.97 -5.88
N GLU A 86 -0.85 17.11 -5.71
CA GLU A 86 -0.55 17.66 -4.39
C GLU A 86 -1.81 17.92 -3.56
N ALA A 87 -2.92 18.21 -4.24
CA ALA A 87 -4.22 18.36 -3.60
C ALA A 87 -4.65 17.13 -2.78
N TYR A 88 -4.40 15.91 -3.28
CA TYR A 88 -4.71 14.68 -2.53
C TYR A 88 -3.85 14.54 -1.27
N ILE A 89 -2.57 14.90 -1.38
CA ILE A 89 -1.64 14.88 -0.23
C ILE A 89 -2.09 15.89 0.83
N GLN A 90 -2.45 17.09 0.40
CA GLN A 90 -2.93 18.15 1.28
C GLN A 90 -4.25 17.79 1.95
N GLU A 91 -5.21 17.22 1.20
CA GLU A 91 -6.51 16.76 1.72
C GLU A 91 -6.33 15.66 2.78
N MET A 92 -5.52 14.65 2.48
CA MET A 92 -5.16 13.59 3.43
C MET A 92 -4.48 14.17 4.68
N GLY A 93 -3.50 15.07 4.50
CA GLY A 93 -2.81 15.72 5.61
C GLY A 93 -3.74 16.53 6.50
N ALA A 94 -4.64 17.32 5.90
CA ALA A 94 -5.65 18.09 6.63
C ALA A 94 -6.64 17.21 7.40
N ALA A 95 -6.88 15.98 6.92
CA ALA A 95 -7.70 14.99 7.61
C ALA A 95 -6.98 14.27 8.78
N GLY A 96 -5.66 14.49 8.93
CA GLY A 96 -4.85 13.86 9.98
C GLY A 96 -4.06 12.62 9.52
N VAL A 97 -4.04 12.32 8.22
CA VAL A 97 -3.20 11.25 7.66
C VAL A 97 -1.74 11.68 7.71
N GLN A 98 -0.87 10.82 8.21
CA GLN A 98 0.58 11.05 8.17
C GLN A 98 1.12 10.57 6.83
N VAL A 99 1.20 11.47 5.86
CA VAL A 99 1.73 11.17 4.52
C VAL A 99 3.22 11.49 4.46
N ARG A 100 4.02 10.53 3.97
CA ARG A 100 5.46 10.71 3.71
C ARG A 100 5.81 10.24 2.31
N ARG A 101 6.76 10.94 1.68
CA ARG A 101 7.35 10.54 0.41
C ARG A 101 8.71 9.89 0.66
N TYR A 102 8.88 8.65 0.19
CA TYR A 102 10.16 7.96 0.24
C TYR A 102 11.08 8.50 -0.87
N ASN A 103 12.26 8.93 -0.47
CA ASN A 103 13.32 9.39 -1.35
C ASN A 103 12.83 10.30 -2.51
N PRO A 104 12.22 11.47 -2.18
CA PRO A 104 11.75 12.39 -3.19
C PRO A 104 12.93 12.87 -4.06
N PRO A 105 12.71 13.11 -5.37
CA PRO A 105 13.76 13.62 -6.26
C PRO A 105 14.31 14.94 -5.74
N ARG A 106 15.63 15.01 -5.57
CA ARG A 106 16.37 16.23 -5.20
C ARG A 106 17.37 16.54 -6.30
N LEU A 107 17.52 17.81 -6.64
CA LEU A 107 18.37 18.31 -7.74
C LEU A 107 19.84 17.87 -7.68
N TYR A 108 20.33 17.33 -6.57
CA TYR A 108 21.76 17.02 -6.33
C TYR A 108 22.05 15.54 -6.00
N THR A 109 21.09 14.60 -6.20
CA THR A 109 21.31 13.20 -5.80
C THR A 109 20.99 12.23 -6.92
N ILE A 110 21.75 12.31 -8.02
CA ILE A 110 21.68 11.34 -9.14
C ILE A 110 22.02 9.92 -8.65
N ASP A 111 22.92 9.79 -7.68
CA ASP A 111 23.37 8.50 -7.14
C ASP A 111 22.30 7.73 -6.35
N ARG A 112 21.22 8.39 -5.93
CA ARG A 112 20.12 7.79 -5.15
C ARG A 112 18.87 7.50 -5.95
N VAL A 113 18.87 7.76 -7.25
CA VAL A 113 17.72 7.51 -8.13
C VAL A 113 17.30 6.03 -8.11
N ASN A 114 18.23 5.13 -7.84
CA ASN A 114 18.01 3.68 -7.81
C ASN A 114 17.51 3.14 -6.47
N ASN A 115 17.47 3.95 -5.39
CA ASN A 115 16.96 3.52 -4.08
C ASN A 115 15.46 3.85 -4.00
N ARG A 116 14.62 2.88 -4.35
CA ARG A 116 13.15 2.98 -4.42
C ARG A 116 12.48 2.02 -3.45
N THR A 117 11.35 2.43 -2.89
CA THR A 117 10.48 1.44 -2.25
C THR A 117 9.54 0.83 -3.28
N HIS A 118 9.88 -0.37 -3.79
CA HIS A 118 9.02 -1.08 -4.75
C HIS A 118 7.97 -1.95 -4.06
N ARG A 119 7.69 -1.69 -2.79
CA ARG A 119 6.70 -2.43 -2.00
C ARG A 119 5.31 -1.90 -2.25
N LYS A 120 4.33 -2.81 -2.23
CA LYS A 120 2.91 -2.55 -2.21
C LYS A 120 2.39 -3.27 -0.99
N LEU A 121 2.09 -2.51 0.06
CA LEU A 121 1.75 -3.07 1.37
C LEU A 121 0.64 -2.23 2.00
N VAL A 122 -0.47 -2.87 2.31
CA VAL A 122 -1.54 -2.28 3.10
C VAL A 122 -1.80 -3.17 4.30
N ILE A 123 -1.81 -2.61 5.50
CA ILE A 123 -2.11 -3.35 6.72
C ILE A 123 -3.17 -2.59 7.50
N VAL A 124 -4.23 -3.31 7.87
CA VAL A 124 -5.37 -2.78 8.62
C VAL A 124 -5.41 -3.44 9.99
N ASP A 125 -5.35 -2.61 11.03
CA ASP A 125 -5.45 -2.98 12.45
C ASP A 125 -4.44 -4.06 12.91
N GLY A 126 -3.37 -4.30 12.12
CA GLY A 126 -2.42 -5.39 12.33
C GLY A 126 -3.01 -6.79 12.15
N ALA A 127 -4.19 -6.91 11.55
CA ALA A 127 -4.95 -8.14 11.41
C ALA A 127 -5.12 -8.62 9.96
N VAL A 128 -5.27 -7.68 9.04
CA VAL A 128 -5.43 -7.93 7.60
C VAL A 128 -4.33 -7.22 6.87
N ALA A 129 -3.68 -7.89 5.92
CA ALA A 129 -2.68 -7.30 5.06
C ALA A 129 -2.96 -7.58 3.59
N PHE A 130 -2.50 -6.67 2.73
CA PHE A 130 -2.52 -6.83 1.27
C PHE A 130 -1.12 -6.59 0.74
N THR A 131 -0.71 -7.42 -0.23
CA THR A 131 0.54 -7.25 -0.97
C THR A 131 0.43 -7.88 -2.35
N GLY A 132 1.19 -7.40 -3.32
CA GLY A 132 1.20 -7.93 -4.69
C GLY A 132 1.78 -6.96 -5.70
N GLY A 133 1.33 -7.01 -6.94
CA GLY A 133 1.87 -6.20 -8.02
C GLY A 133 1.16 -4.85 -8.23
N VAL A 134 -0.11 -4.74 -7.84
CA VAL A 134 -0.96 -3.58 -8.11
C VAL A 134 -0.44 -2.29 -7.47
N GLY A 135 -0.44 -1.21 -8.27
CA GLY A 135 -0.36 0.16 -7.77
C GLY A 135 -1.75 0.80 -7.67
N ILE A 136 -1.82 2.00 -7.10
CA ILE A 136 -3.06 2.77 -7.02
C ILE A 136 -3.13 3.70 -8.24
N ALA A 137 -3.79 3.24 -9.29
CA ALA A 137 -4.00 4.01 -10.52
C ALA A 137 -5.12 3.37 -11.36
N ASP A 138 -5.76 4.19 -12.19
CA ASP A 138 -6.89 3.76 -13.03
C ASP A 138 -6.52 2.68 -14.05
N GLN A 139 -5.22 2.58 -14.42
CA GLN A 139 -4.70 1.54 -15.31
C GLN A 139 -4.85 0.11 -14.76
N TRP A 140 -4.97 -0.06 -13.46
CA TRP A 140 -5.26 -1.36 -12.84
C TRP A 140 -6.75 -1.57 -12.56
N SER A 141 -7.64 -0.62 -12.91
CA SER A 141 -9.09 -0.80 -12.75
C SER A 141 -9.63 -1.83 -13.74
N GLY A 142 -10.80 -2.40 -13.42
CA GLY A 142 -11.44 -3.38 -14.28
C GLY A 142 -10.78 -4.76 -14.27
N ASN A 143 -10.95 -5.50 -15.34
CA ASN A 143 -10.52 -6.90 -15.48
C ASN A 143 -9.53 -7.11 -16.65
N ALA A 144 -8.63 -6.15 -16.86
CA ALA A 144 -7.67 -6.18 -17.97
C ALA A 144 -8.33 -6.39 -19.34
N GLN A 145 -9.43 -5.69 -19.55
CA GLN A 145 -10.33 -5.86 -20.70
C GLN A 145 -9.78 -5.28 -22.01
N ASP A 146 -8.76 -4.44 -21.94
CA ASP A 146 -8.11 -3.80 -23.10
C ASP A 146 -6.67 -3.40 -22.77
N PRO A 147 -5.86 -2.95 -23.75
CA PRO A 147 -4.45 -2.60 -23.56
C PRO A 147 -4.19 -1.44 -22.58
N SER A 148 -5.19 -0.64 -22.23
CA SER A 148 -5.08 0.45 -21.25
C SER A 148 -5.34 0.00 -19.82
N HIS A 149 -5.86 -1.22 -19.64
CA HIS A 149 -6.15 -1.82 -18.33
C HIS A 149 -5.21 -2.99 -18.08
N TRP A 150 -4.42 -2.88 -17.02
CA TRP A 150 -3.34 -3.81 -16.73
C TRP A 150 -3.79 -4.98 -15.88
N ARG A 151 -3.34 -6.17 -16.25
CA ARG A 151 -3.54 -7.39 -15.46
C ARG A 151 -2.55 -7.42 -14.31
N ASP A 152 -3.05 -7.81 -13.14
CA ASP A 152 -2.18 -8.03 -11.99
C ASP A 152 -2.80 -9.03 -10.98
N THR A 153 -1.99 -9.43 -10.01
CA THR A 153 -2.41 -10.32 -8.93
C THR A 153 -1.98 -9.72 -7.59
N HIS A 154 -2.89 -9.76 -6.63
CA HIS A 154 -2.67 -9.30 -5.27
C HIS A 154 -3.11 -10.38 -4.28
N PHE A 155 -2.62 -10.31 -3.07
CA PHE A 155 -2.92 -11.27 -2.02
C PHE A 155 -3.46 -10.55 -0.80
N ARG A 156 -4.55 -11.07 -0.26
CA ARG A 156 -5.07 -10.70 1.04
C ARG A 156 -4.62 -11.76 2.06
N LEU A 157 -4.04 -11.32 3.16
CA LEU A 157 -3.49 -12.18 4.20
C LEU A 157 -4.16 -11.87 5.55
N GLU A 158 -4.43 -12.92 6.31
CA GLU A 158 -4.83 -12.87 7.71
C GLU A 158 -3.97 -13.85 8.51
N GLY A 159 -3.75 -13.55 9.77
CA GLY A 159 -3.00 -14.42 10.67
C GLY A 159 -1.63 -13.89 11.07
N PRO A 160 -0.80 -14.71 11.72
CA PRO A 160 0.45 -14.26 12.35
C PRO A 160 1.47 -13.62 11.38
N ALA A 161 1.44 -13.94 10.07
CA ALA A 161 2.33 -13.33 9.09
C ALA A 161 2.13 -11.82 8.96
N VAL A 162 0.94 -11.30 9.27
CA VAL A 162 0.64 -9.86 9.22
C VAL A 162 1.56 -9.06 10.14
N ALA A 163 1.91 -9.60 11.31
CA ALA A 163 2.82 -8.95 12.24
C ALA A 163 4.24 -8.79 11.64
N TYR A 164 4.71 -9.80 10.89
CA TYR A 164 6.00 -9.70 10.20
C TYR A 164 5.96 -8.70 9.04
N MET A 165 4.84 -8.62 8.33
CA MET A 165 4.64 -7.61 7.29
C MET A 165 4.61 -6.20 7.91
N GLN A 166 3.99 -6.03 9.08
CA GLN A 166 4.00 -4.77 9.81
C GLN A 166 5.41 -4.38 10.26
N ALA A 167 6.21 -5.34 10.72
CA ALA A 167 7.60 -5.10 11.10
C ALA A 167 8.50 -4.71 9.91
N ALA A 168 8.14 -5.14 8.69
CA ALA A 168 8.85 -4.75 7.48
C ALA A 168 8.55 -3.31 7.03
N PHE A 169 7.46 -2.72 7.51
CA PHE A 169 7.16 -1.30 7.29
C PHE A 169 8.10 -0.47 8.16
N MET A 170 9.14 0.06 7.56
CA MET A 170 10.05 0.99 8.22
C MET A 170 9.68 2.40 7.78
N PRO A 171 9.25 3.29 8.69
CA PRO A 171 9.20 4.70 8.35
C PRO A 171 10.62 5.15 7.98
N PRO A 172 10.80 6.05 6.98
CA PRO A 172 12.11 6.59 6.68
C PRO A 172 12.68 7.26 7.94
N PRO A 173 14.00 7.23 8.15
CA PRO A 173 14.61 7.93 9.27
C PRO A 173 14.19 9.40 9.24
N SER A 174 13.84 9.92 10.38
CA SER A 174 13.48 11.32 10.63
C SER A 174 14.58 12.28 10.26
#